data_a2874772111f7e9075b1815511d0a86e
#
_entry.id   a2874772111f7e9075b1815511d0a86e
#
_cell.length_a   1.000
_cell.length_b   1.000
_cell.length_c   1.000
_cell.angle_alpha   90.00
_cell.angle_beta   90.00
_cell.angle_gamma   90.00
#
_symmetry.space_group_name_H-M   'P 1'
#
loop_
_entity.id
_entity.type
_entity.pdbx_description
1 polymer ?
#
loop_
_entity_poly.entity_id
_entity_poly.type
_entity_poly.pdbx_seq_one_letter_code
_entity_poly.pdbx_strand_id
1 'polypeptide(L)'
;IGGAIDKVPTDRPIDGINQTSFLLADNGLSNRDRVYTWVETQLMSVRLHEYKMYFNITESQDPHLMIDQSTVTKTGLAPWLFNLYVDPKESRVMGHALNAWTASLAAEAKYHAASFVKFPPKKVGLGQ
;
A
#
# COMPACT_ATOMS: atom_id res chain seq x y z
N ILE A 1 -3.00 -10.04 -26.60
CA ILE A 1 -3.00 -9.66 -25.18
C ILE A 1 -4.45 -9.37 -24.74
N GLY A 2 -5.43 -9.76 -25.19
CA GLY A 2 -6.80 -9.58 -24.71
C GLY A 2 -7.50 -10.91 -24.83
N GLY A 3 -8.21 -11.33 -23.91
CA GLY A 3 -9.01 -12.53 -24.02
C GLY A 3 -8.79 -13.58 -22.93
N ALA A 4 -8.06 -13.20 -21.88
CA ALA A 4 -7.93 -14.06 -20.72
C ALA A 4 -8.84 -13.65 -19.55
N ILE A 5 -9.74 -12.70 -19.77
CA ILE A 5 -10.72 -12.29 -18.73
C ILE A 5 -11.58 -13.46 -18.28
N ASP A 6 -11.96 -14.33 -19.22
CA ASP A 6 -12.74 -15.52 -18.93
C ASP A 6 -11.96 -16.61 -18.16
N LYS A 7 -10.63 -16.49 -18.11
CA LYS A 7 -9.74 -17.39 -17.37
C LYS A 7 -9.39 -16.87 -15.97
N VAL A 8 -9.82 -15.66 -15.64
CA VAL A 8 -9.60 -15.09 -14.31
C VAL A 8 -10.50 -15.82 -13.32
N PRO A 9 -9.94 -16.44 -12.26
CA PRO A 9 -10.74 -17.10 -11.25
C PRO A 9 -11.76 -16.14 -10.62
N THR A 10 -13.00 -16.56 -10.48
CA THR A 10 -14.07 -15.80 -9.82
C THR A 10 -14.33 -16.27 -8.39
N ASP A 11 -13.67 -17.35 -7.98
CA ASP A 11 -13.80 -18.01 -6.68
C ASP A 11 -12.94 -17.39 -5.57
N ARG A 12 -12.10 -16.41 -5.94
CA ARG A 12 -11.18 -15.75 -5.03
C ARG A 12 -11.00 -14.27 -5.38
N PRO A 13 -10.63 -13.42 -4.40
CA PRO A 13 -10.29 -12.02 -4.68
C PRO A 13 -9.00 -11.95 -5.51
N ILE A 14 -8.98 -11.02 -6.44
CA ILE A 14 -7.82 -10.78 -7.31
C ILE A 14 -7.46 -9.30 -7.19
N ASP A 15 -6.20 -9.04 -6.84
CA ASP A 15 -5.65 -7.69 -6.75
C ASP A 15 -5.23 -7.14 -8.12
N GLY A 16 -5.30 -7.95 -9.15
CA GLY A 16 -5.03 -7.56 -10.52
C GLY A 16 -6.05 -6.56 -11.04
N ILE A 17 -5.59 -5.49 -11.69
CA ILE A 17 -6.43 -4.50 -12.34
C ILE A 17 -6.18 -4.55 -13.84
N ASN A 18 -7.24 -4.46 -14.64
CA ASN A 18 -7.11 -4.38 -16.08
C ASN A 18 -6.38 -3.10 -16.48
N GLN A 19 -5.18 -3.23 -17.03
CA GLN A 19 -4.31 -2.14 -17.47
C GLN A 19 -4.21 -2.06 -19.01
N THR A 20 -5.12 -2.70 -19.74
CA THR A 20 -5.05 -2.77 -21.20
C THR A 20 -5.05 -1.38 -21.84
N SER A 21 -5.88 -0.47 -21.37
CA SER A 21 -5.92 0.91 -21.87
C SER A 21 -4.60 1.65 -21.63
N PHE A 22 -3.98 1.45 -20.48
CA PHE A 22 -2.68 2.04 -20.14
C PHE A 22 -1.55 1.51 -21.04
N LEU A 23 -1.57 0.21 -21.33
CA LEU A 23 -0.52 -0.45 -22.10
C LEU A 23 -0.61 -0.22 -23.62
N LEU A 24 -1.82 0.07 -24.13
CA LEU A 24 -2.06 0.20 -25.57
C LEU A 24 -2.21 1.65 -26.05
N ALA A 25 -2.39 2.59 -25.15
CA ALA A 25 -2.55 4.01 -25.50
C ALA A 25 -1.26 4.78 -25.16
N ASP A 26 -0.83 5.67 -26.08
CA ASP A 26 0.38 6.49 -25.88
C ASP A 26 0.28 7.44 -24.69
N ASN A 27 -0.94 7.82 -24.31
CA ASN A 27 -1.25 8.68 -23.18
C ASN A 27 -2.17 8.02 -22.15
N GLY A 28 -2.19 6.71 -22.12
CA GLY A 28 -3.03 5.94 -21.23
C GLY A 28 -2.71 6.22 -19.75
N LEU A 29 -3.75 6.42 -18.96
CA LEU A 29 -3.64 6.53 -17.53
C LEU A 29 -3.80 5.16 -16.88
N SER A 30 -3.00 4.90 -15.85
CA SER A 30 -3.12 3.68 -15.06
C SER A 30 -4.49 3.63 -14.37
N ASN A 31 -5.17 2.49 -14.46
CA ASN A 31 -6.40 2.24 -13.71
C ASN A 31 -6.12 1.95 -12.22
N ARG A 32 -4.84 1.84 -11.83
CA ARG A 32 -4.45 1.67 -10.44
C ARG A 32 -4.20 3.03 -9.81
N ASP A 33 -5.12 3.45 -8.98
CA ASP A 33 -5.05 4.71 -8.23
C ASP A 33 -4.50 4.53 -6.80
N ARG A 34 -4.42 3.26 -6.33
CA ARG A 34 -4.05 2.93 -4.95
C ARG A 34 -3.07 1.79 -4.87
N VAL A 35 -2.20 1.83 -3.87
CA VAL A 35 -1.22 0.78 -3.55
C VAL A 35 -1.14 0.63 -2.04
N TYR A 36 -1.15 -0.62 -1.57
CA TYR A 36 -0.98 -0.97 -0.16
C TYR A 36 0.37 -1.65 0.03
N THR A 37 1.10 -1.24 1.06
CA THR A 37 2.38 -1.84 1.41
C THR A 37 2.23 -2.59 2.71
N TRP A 38 2.62 -3.85 2.72
CA TRP A 38 2.55 -4.73 3.85
C TRP A 38 3.92 -5.26 4.21
N VAL A 39 4.17 -5.42 5.49
CA VAL A 39 5.28 -6.22 6.02
C VAL A 39 4.63 -7.27 6.90
N GLU A 40 4.78 -8.53 6.50
CA GLU A 40 4.07 -9.67 7.10
C GLU A 40 2.55 -9.44 7.14
N THR A 41 1.97 -9.30 8.33
CA THR A 41 0.54 -9.07 8.55
C THR A 41 0.20 -7.62 8.88
N GLN A 42 1.18 -6.71 8.85
CA GLN A 42 1.00 -5.32 9.24
C GLN A 42 0.94 -4.40 8.02
N LEU A 43 -0.11 -3.59 7.94
CA LEU A 43 -0.23 -2.55 6.94
C LEU A 43 0.74 -1.42 7.28
N MET A 44 1.73 -1.21 6.43
CA MET A 44 2.73 -0.17 6.60
C MET A 44 2.25 1.15 6.06
N SER A 45 1.81 1.16 4.81
CA SER A 45 1.38 2.39 4.15
C SER A 45 0.25 2.15 3.15
N VAL A 46 -0.47 3.22 2.86
CA VAL A 46 -1.38 3.33 1.73
C VAL A 46 -0.97 4.51 0.85
N ARG A 47 -0.94 4.29 -0.44
CA ARG A 47 -0.82 5.33 -1.45
C ARG A 47 -2.16 5.48 -2.16
N LEU A 48 -2.59 6.72 -2.34
CA LEU A 48 -3.75 7.11 -3.16
C LEU A 48 -3.31 8.28 -4.03
N HIS A 49 -3.29 8.05 -5.34
CA HIS A 49 -2.70 8.98 -6.32
C HIS A 49 -1.26 9.38 -5.95
N GLU A 50 -1.00 10.67 -5.76
CA GLU A 50 0.31 11.21 -5.37
C GLU A 50 0.57 11.21 -3.86
N TYR A 51 -0.44 10.95 -3.04
CA TYR A 51 -0.28 10.95 -1.58
C TYR A 51 -0.01 9.56 -1.04
N LYS A 52 0.98 9.46 -0.16
CA LYS A 52 1.32 8.22 0.55
C LYS A 52 1.32 8.47 2.05
N MET A 53 0.63 7.63 2.77
CA MET A 53 0.50 7.72 4.22
C MET A 53 1.03 6.46 4.88
N TYR A 54 1.96 6.65 5.81
CA TYR A 54 2.51 5.59 6.64
C TYR A 54 1.82 5.54 7.99
N PHE A 55 1.40 4.35 8.39
CA PHE A 55 0.89 4.03 9.72
C PHE A 55 1.99 3.42 10.59
N ASN A 56 2.86 2.65 9.94
CA ASN A 56 3.98 1.97 10.55
C ASN A 56 5.22 2.16 9.67
N ILE A 57 6.37 2.11 10.29
CA ILE A 57 7.68 2.14 9.63
C ILE A 57 8.52 0.97 10.13
N THR A 58 9.48 0.55 9.33
CA THR A 58 10.51 -0.38 9.77
C THR A 58 11.73 0.42 10.23
N GLU A 59 12.19 0.16 11.43
CA GLU A 59 13.45 0.69 11.94
C GLU A 59 14.44 -0.44 12.07
N SER A 60 15.57 -0.33 11.38
CA SER A 60 16.72 -1.19 11.60
C SER A 60 17.61 -0.54 12.64
N GLN A 61 17.98 -1.28 13.66
CA GLN A 61 18.94 -0.82 14.66
C GLN A 61 20.36 -0.75 14.09
N ASP A 62 20.62 -1.49 13.03
CA ASP A 62 21.88 -1.46 12.29
C ASP A 62 21.58 -1.31 10.79
N PRO A 63 22.09 -0.25 10.12
CA PRO A 63 21.86 -0.02 8.69
C PRO A 63 22.47 -1.12 7.80
N HIS A 64 23.33 -1.97 8.34
CA HIS A 64 23.93 -3.11 7.62
C HIS A 64 23.16 -4.41 7.80
N LEU A 65 22.18 -4.45 8.70
CA LEU A 65 21.38 -5.63 8.93
C LEU A 65 20.22 -5.74 7.95
N MET A 66 19.93 -6.98 7.57
CA MET A 66 18.82 -7.33 6.71
C MET A 66 17.45 -7.00 7.37
N ILE A 67 16.42 -6.93 6.57
CA ILE A 67 15.02 -6.61 6.96
C ILE A 67 14.49 -7.51 8.08
N ASP A 68 14.99 -8.72 8.21
CA ASP A 68 14.59 -9.70 9.24
C ASP A 68 14.91 -9.26 10.68
N GLN A 69 15.84 -8.33 10.85
CA GLN A 69 16.18 -7.75 12.15
C GLN A 69 15.60 -6.36 12.38
N SER A 70 14.77 -5.88 11.47
CA SER A 70 14.07 -4.63 11.64
C SER A 70 12.82 -4.81 12.48
N THR A 71 12.54 -3.84 13.34
CA THR A 71 11.30 -3.79 14.10
C THR A 71 10.28 -2.91 13.40
N VAL A 72 9.01 -3.33 13.43
CA VAL A 72 7.91 -2.50 12.95
C VAL A 72 7.45 -1.60 14.09
N THR A 73 7.56 -0.30 13.88
CA THR A 73 7.12 0.71 14.84
C THR A 73 6.03 1.60 14.25
N LYS A 74 5.16 2.13 15.10
CA LYS A 74 4.16 3.10 14.68
C LYS A 74 4.82 4.45 14.41
N THR A 75 4.25 5.21 13.47
CA THR A 75 4.72 6.57 13.11
C THR A 75 4.49 7.63 14.19
N GLY A 76 4.03 7.25 15.37
CA GLY A 76 3.74 8.14 16.50
C GLY A 76 2.24 8.44 16.62
N LEU A 77 1.92 9.64 17.12
CA LEU A 77 0.52 10.06 17.36
C LEU A 77 -0.27 10.27 16.06
N ALA A 78 0.41 10.63 14.98
CA ALA A 78 -0.20 10.86 13.68
C ALA A 78 0.58 10.10 12.59
N PRO A 79 -0.13 9.56 11.58
CA PRO A 79 0.51 8.98 10.41
C PRO A 79 1.39 9.99 9.67
N TRP A 80 2.46 9.51 9.06
CA TRP A 80 3.31 10.33 8.21
C TRP A 80 2.71 10.42 6.81
N LEU A 81 2.56 11.63 6.31
CA LEU A 81 2.00 11.91 4.99
C LEU A 81 3.10 12.49 4.09
N PHE A 82 3.17 11.97 2.85
CA PHE A 82 4.07 12.44 1.80
C PHE A 82 3.28 12.74 0.52
N ASN A 83 3.74 13.75 -0.22
CA ASN A 83 3.29 13.98 -1.60
C ASN A 83 4.40 13.53 -2.54
N LEU A 84 4.22 12.40 -3.19
CA LEU A 84 5.24 11.77 -4.05
C LEU A 84 5.49 12.52 -5.36
N TYR A 85 4.59 13.43 -5.74
CA TYR A 85 4.81 14.27 -6.91
C TYR A 85 5.86 15.36 -6.63
N VAL A 86 5.83 15.94 -5.44
CA VAL A 86 6.75 17.00 -5.03
C VAL A 86 8.01 16.43 -4.38
N ASP A 87 7.87 15.35 -3.63
CA ASP A 87 8.94 14.70 -2.87
C ASP A 87 8.94 13.17 -3.13
N PRO A 88 9.41 12.73 -4.30
CA PRO A 88 9.44 11.30 -4.64
C PRO A 88 10.40 10.48 -3.79
N LYS A 89 11.31 11.12 -3.06
CA LYS A 89 12.26 10.44 -2.14
C LYS A 89 11.73 10.34 -0.72
N GLU A 90 10.53 10.85 -0.46
CA GLU A 90 9.92 10.82 0.87
C GLU A 90 10.83 11.41 1.96
N SER A 91 11.54 12.50 1.64
CA SER A 91 12.55 13.12 2.49
C SER A 91 11.95 14.05 3.55
N ARG A 92 10.72 14.52 3.34
CA ARG A 92 10.06 15.46 4.23
C ARG A 92 8.60 15.08 4.49
N VAL A 93 8.31 14.75 5.74
CA VAL A 93 6.93 14.53 6.20
C VAL A 93 6.13 15.83 6.05
N MET A 94 4.96 15.76 5.45
CA MET A 94 4.05 16.90 5.36
C MET A 94 3.53 17.26 6.75
N GLY A 95 3.51 18.57 7.05
CA GLY A 95 3.03 19.05 8.35
C GLY A 95 1.55 18.75 8.60
N HIS A 96 1.19 18.69 9.86
CA HIS A 96 -0.16 18.35 10.35
C HIS A 96 -1.29 19.29 9.86
N ALA A 97 -0.96 20.44 9.29
CA ALA A 97 -1.96 21.38 8.75
C ALA A 97 -2.77 20.81 7.56
N LEU A 98 -2.35 19.69 6.99
CA LEU A 98 -3.00 19.04 5.85
C LEU A 98 -3.82 17.81 6.23
N ASN A 99 -4.31 17.75 7.46
CA ASN A 99 -5.11 16.64 7.98
C ASN A 99 -6.38 16.30 7.16
N ALA A 100 -6.88 17.23 6.33
CA ALA A 100 -8.02 16.96 5.47
C ALA A 100 -7.78 15.80 4.50
N TRP A 101 -6.56 15.66 4.00
CA TRP A 101 -6.17 14.59 3.07
C TRP A 101 -5.94 13.23 3.78
N THR A 102 -5.59 13.26 5.05
CA THR A 102 -5.37 12.03 5.82
C THR A 102 -6.64 11.22 6.02
N ALA A 103 -7.81 11.87 6.05
CA ALA A 103 -9.09 11.20 6.25
C ALA A 103 -9.41 10.21 5.10
N SER A 104 -9.19 10.62 3.85
CA SER A 104 -9.42 9.77 2.67
C SER A 104 -8.49 8.55 2.67
N LEU A 105 -7.21 8.76 2.96
CA LEU A 105 -6.21 7.69 3.03
C LEU A 105 -6.51 6.73 4.19
N ALA A 106 -6.92 7.26 5.34
CA ALA A 106 -7.31 6.43 6.49
C ALA A 106 -8.59 5.63 6.22
N ALA A 107 -9.56 6.20 5.51
CA ALA A 107 -10.78 5.50 5.11
C ALA A 107 -10.45 4.36 4.13
N GLU A 108 -9.55 4.60 3.17
CA GLU A 108 -9.09 3.60 2.23
C GLU A 108 -8.36 2.44 2.93
N ALA A 109 -7.49 2.76 3.89
CA ALA A 109 -6.81 1.76 4.70
C ALA A 109 -7.80 0.87 5.49
N LYS A 110 -8.83 1.49 6.08
CA LYS A 110 -9.90 0.76 6.80
C LYS A 110 -10.70 -0.13 5.86
N TYR A 111 -11.05 0.38 4.68
CA TYR A 111 -11.77 -0.39 3.68
C TYR A 111 -10.96 -1.62 3.25
N HIS A 112 -9.68 -1.44 2.97
CA HIS A 112 -8.79 -2.54 2.60
C HIS A 112 -8.62 -3.54 3.76
N ALA A 113 -8.40 -3.08 4.98
CA ALA A 113 -8.28 -3.95 6.15
C ALA A 113 -9.57 -4.77 6.39
N ALA A 114 -10.74 -4.20 6.13
CA ALA A 114 -12.01 -4.90 6.25
C ALA A 114 -12.14 -6.08 5.25
N SER A 115 -11.44 -6.03 4.11
CA SER A 115 -11.42 -7.13 3.16
C SER A 115 -10.79 -8.40 3.73
N PHE A 116 -9.87 -8.29 4.69
CA PHE A 116 -9.25 -9.45 5.35
C PHE A 116 -10.17 -10.18 6.33
N VAL A 117 -11.26 -9.55 6.76
CA VAL A 117 -12.32 -10.25 7.52
C VAL A 117 -12.98 -11.31 6.62
N LYS A 118 -13.20 -10.94 5.35
CA LYS A 118 -13.81 -11.86 4.36
C LYS A 118 -12.79 -12.83 3.77
N PHE A 119 -11.54 -12.39 3.61
CA PHE A 119 -10.44 -13.13 3.00
C PHE A 119 -9.20 -13.08 3.91
N PRO A 120 -9.20 -13.81 5.04
CA PRO A 120 -8.09 -13.76 5.98
C PRO A 120 -6.80 -14.24 5.34
N PRO A 121 -5.66 -13.58 5.61
CA PRO A 121 -4.37 -14.03 5.12
C PRO A 121 -4.07 -15.42 5.68
N LYS A 122 -3.58 -16.31 4.83
CA LYS A 122 -3.10 -17.61 5.29
C LYS A 122 -1.86 -17.39 6.16
N LYS A 123 -1.88 -17.94 7.37
CA LYS A 123 -0.66 -18.04 8.17
C LYS A 123 0.33 -18.90 7.40
N VAL A 124 1.44 -18.32 6.98
CA VAL A 124 2.57 -19.07 6.46
C VAL A 124 3.20 -19.73 7.70
N GLY A 125 2.88 -21.00 7.95
CA GLY A 125 3.58 -21.79 8.92
C GLY A 125 5.00 -22.00 8.39
N LEU A 126 5.97 -21.31 8.96
CA LEU A 126 7.35 -21.78 8.92
C LEU A 126 7.30 -23.09 9.71
N GLY A 127 7.38 -24.22 8.99
CA GLY A 127 7.19 -25.54 9.56
C GLY A 127 8.01 -25.72 10.82
N GLN A 128 7.34 -26.06 11.90
CA GLN A 128 7.91 -26.80 13.01
C GLN A 128 7.75 -28.28 12.70
#